data_f94dbf73a62f96be91692c83d72ab864
#
_entry.id   f94dbf73a62f96be91692c83d72ab864
#
_cell.length_a   1.000
_cell.length_b   1.000
_cell.length_c   1.000
_cell.angle_alpha   90.00
_cell.angle_beta   90.00
_cell.angle_gamma   90.00
#
_symmetry.space_group_name_H-M   'P 1'
#
loop_
_entity.id
_entity.type
_entity.pdbx_description
1 polymer ?
#
loop_
_entity_poly.entity_id
_entity_poly.type
_entity_poly.pdbx_seq_one_letter_code
_entity_poly.pdbx_strand_id
1 'polypeptide(L)'
;MSFKDIYAVNRIRMISLLVLEFLTSGLIIGVSYINTYQITAIKNRKWQQFIFLITLSLILFIISYAGLNICQYWIEKQIQQYNHKIRFKIVNHYFYDNKVHNAAEVQNRLTNDLNLIKDSKLAVYTDIPYYLAQIIFASIGLLLFHWSLLIVVLILGTLSFYLPKFLRPTMQAAALKLSQANKQYLDTAEKWLDGLSVLQRFSVGAQLSRIMDNASDTLESANIARTGTMQGLAVLNKATSALLQFALLAVTAILVTNHTVVFGVIVTVESFSSYINMSVKMLATELGQIHSVDSLSNEVNADTAVVEHIGTLQSPASLTTKNVSVKFSNGKIIKFPNLNIKSGEKVLLTGDSGTGKTTLFKVLLGKIKLHTGTINFKNKYGADIKINKVKIRYIPQDPILFPDSIENNITMFNSKLKNKVLDYVKDISFESDIRKMPLGLKTKLNLQKLNISGGQRQKIVLARACIHDDDFILIDEGTSAIDKKATLDILKKLLNSPYTVIFIAHNFNDEMYSLFDREIHLV
;
A
#
# COMPACT_ATOMS: atom_id res chain seq x y z
N MET A 1 -6.85 10.17 -7.47
CA MET A 1 -6.11 9.55 -8.59
C MET A 1 -7.04 9.44 -9.78
N SER A 2 -6.68 10.01 -10.93
CA SER A 2 -7.53 10.12 -12.10
C SER A 2 -6.72 9.95 -13.39
N PHE A 3 -7.41 9.82 -14.52
CA PHE A 3 -6.77 9.82 -15.84
C PHE A 3 -5.90 11.06 -16.08
N LYS A 4 -6.36 12.25 -15.62
CA LYS A 4 -5.60 13.50 -15.74
C LYS A 4 -4.22 13.43 -15.08
N ASP A 5 -4.11 12.69 -13.98
CA ASP A 5 -2.85 12.56 -13.24
C ASP A 5 -1.83 11.72 -14.01
N ILE A 6 -2.29 10.62 -14.64
CA ILE A 6 -1.45 9.77 -15.50
C ILE A 6 -1.03 10.57 -16.75
N TYR A 7 -1.99 11.25 -17.38
CA TYR A 7 -1.76 12.11 -18.54
C TYR A 7 -0.70 13.19 -18.27
N ALA A 8 -0.72 13.77 -17.07
CA ALA A 8 0.22 14.81 -16.66
C ALA A 8 1.68 14.34 -16.50
N VAL A 9 1.92 13.01 -16.39
CA VAL A 9 3.29 12.47 -16.29
C VAL A 9 4.11 12.75 -17.56
N ASN A 10 3.51 12.47 -18.72
CA ASN A 10 4.06 12.83 -20.04
C ASN A 10 2.91 12.94 -21.06
N ARG A 11 2.49 14.18 -21.32
CA ARG A 11 1.33 14.49 -22.16
C ARG A 11 1.50 14.04 -23.60
N ILE A 12 2.67 14.32 -24.18
CA ILE A 12 2.94 14.00 -25.61
C ILE A 12 2.90 12.48 -25.81
N ARG A 13 3.60 11.73 -24.94
CA ARG A 13 3.60 10.27 -24.99
C ARG A 13 2.18 9.71 -24.85
N MET A 14 1.39 10.21 -23.90
CA MET A 14 0.02 9.71 -23.70
C MET A 14 -0.87 9.94 -24.91
N ILE A 15 -0.80 11.13 -25.54
CA ILE A 15 -1.54 11.42 -26.77
C ILE A 15 -1.13 10.47 -27.89
N SER A 16 0.19 10.30 -28.11
CA SER A 16 0.68 9.39 -29.17
C SER A 16 0.26 7.95 -28.95
N LEU A 17 0.18 7.47 -27.69
CA LEU A 17 -0.27 6.13 -27.35
C LEU A 17 -1.78 5.98 -27.62
N LEU A 18 -2.62 6.94 -27.22
CA LEU A 18 -4.05 6.91 -27.51
C LEU A 18 -4.34 6.93 -29.02
N VAL A 19 -3.59 7.71 -29.78
CA VAL A 19 -3.67 7.70 -31.24
C VAL A 19 -3.27 6.35 -31.82
N LEU A 20 -2.18 5.75 -31.30
CA LEU A 20 -1.73 4.43 -31.75
C LEU A 20 -2.76 3.34 -31.42
N GLU A 21 -3.39 3.35 -30.24
CA GLU A 21 -4.49 2.44 -29.87
C GLU A 21 -5.67 2.58 -30.80
N PHE A 22 -6.07 3.81 -31.10
CA PHE A 22 -7.15 4.08 -32.04
C PHE A 22 -6.83 3.53 -33.44
N LEU A 23 -5.63 3.77 -33.95
CA LEU A 23 -5.20 3.26 -35.26
C LEU A 23 -5.11 1.73 -35.30
N THR A 24 -4.52 1.10 -34.29
CA THR A 24 -4.40 -0.36 -34.21
C THR A 24 -5.77 -1.03 -34.08
N SER A 25 -6.69 -0.43 -33.32
CA SER A 25 -8.09 -0.88 -33.25
C SER A 25 -8.77 -0.83 -34.63
N GLY A 26 -8.58 0.28 -35.35
CA GLY A 26 -9.09 0.43 -36.73
C GLY A 26 -8.49 -0.60 -37.70
N LEU A 27 -7.22 -0.91 -37.58
CA LEU A 27 -6.56 -1.94 -38.40
C LEU A 27 -7.12 -3.34 -38.14
N ILE A 28 -7.38 -3.71 -36.87
CA ILE A 28 -8.00 -5.00 -36.49
C ILE A 28 -9.39 -5.14 -37.14
N ILE A 29 -10.20 -4.10 -37.05
CA ILE A 29 -11.53 -4.07 -37.69
C ILE A 29 -11.39 -4.11 -39.22
N GLY A 30 -10.40 -3.40 -39.78
CA GLY A 30 -10.07 -3.41 -41.22
C GLY A 30 -9.67 -4.80 -41.72
N VAL A 31 -8.91 -5.56 -40.97
CA VAL A 31 -8.58 -6.97 -41.28
C VAL A 31 -9.86 -7.81 -41.37
N SER A 32 -10.78 -7.64 -40.41
CA SER A 32 -12.07 -8.33 -40.46
C SER A 32 -12.94 -7.90 -41.66
N TYR A 33 -12.83 -6.64 -42.09
CA TYR A 33 -13.50 -6.16 -43.30
C TYR A 33 -12.93 -6.83 -44.56
N ILE A 34 -11.62 -7.01 -44.65
CA ILE A 34 -10.93 -7.71 -45.76
C ILE A 34 -11.42 -9.18 -45.89
N ASN A 35 -11.77 -9.84 -44.78
CA ASN A 35 -12.27 -11.21 -44.77
C ASN A 35 -13.52 -11.35 -45.64
N THR A 36 -14.37 -10.31 -45.74
CA THR A 36 -15.53 -10.26 -46.68
C THR A 36 -15.09 -10.58 -48.12
N TYR A 37 -14.04 -9.94 -48.55
CA TYR A 37 -13.53 -10.10 -49.94
C TYR A 37 -12.76 -11.39 -50.12
N GLN A 38 -12.08 -11.89 -49.08
CA GLN A 38 -11.42 -13.22 -49.12
C GLN A 38 -12.43 -14.32 -49.37
N ILE A 39 -13.51 -14.36 -48.59
CA ILE A 39 -14.59 -15.38 -48.75
C ILE A 39 -15.30 -15.24 -50.09
N THR A 40 -15.52 -14.01 -50.52
CA THR A 40 -16.14 -13.76 -51.84
C THR A 40 -15.20 -14.20 -53.00
N ALA A 41 -13.89 -14.02 -52.85
CA ALA A 41 -12.90 -14.47 -53.85
C ALA A 41 -12.85 -16.01 -53.94
N ILE A 42 -12.97 -16.72 -52.82
CA ILE A 42 -13.06 -18.19 -52.79
C ILE A 42 -14.32 -18.65 -53.56
N LYS A 43 -15.48 -18.05 -53.20
CA LYS A 43 -16.77 -18.38 -53.89
C LYS A 43 -16.69 -18.19 -55.40
N ASN A 44 -15.99 -17.14 -55.83
CA ASN A 44 -15.86 -16.80 -57.27
C ASN A 44 -14.63 -17.49 -57.92
N ARG A 45 -13.93 -18.41 -57.22
CA ARG A 45 -12.73 -19.14 -57.68
C ARG A 45 -11.58 -18.23 -58.13
N LYS A 46 -11.46 -17.01 -57.55
CA LYS A 46 -10.40 -16.04 -57.86
C LYS A 46 -9.20 -16.23 -56.91
N TRP A 47 -8.45 -17.30 -57.14
CA TRP A 47 -7.36 -17.73 -56.22
C TRP A 47 -6.24 -16.71 -56.08
N GLN A 48 -5.84 -15.99 -57.10
CA GLN A 48 -4.80 -14.96 -57.01
C GLN A 48 -5.24 -13.80 -56.08
N GLN A 49 -6.48 -13.37 -56.23
CA GLN A 49 -7.06 -12.32 -55.36
C GLN A 49 -7.17 -12.80 -53.91
N PHE A 50 -7.54 -14.05 -53.69
CA PHE A 50 -7.61 -14.64 -52.34
C PHE A 50 -6.23 -14.67 -51.68
N ILE A 51 -5.17 -15.17 -52.41
CA ILE A 51 -3.80 -15.23 -51.88
C ILE A 51 -3.28 -13.83 -51.54
N PHE A 52 -3.53 -12.83 -52.39
CA PHE A 52 -3.16 -11.45 -52.13
C PHE A 52 -3.84 -10.91 -50.85
N LEU A 53 -5.15 -11.08 -50.73
CA LEU A 53 -5.93 -10.58 -49.59
C LEU A 53 -5.55 -11.27 -48.27
N ILE A 54 -5.28 -12.57 -48.26
CA ILE A 54 -4.88 -13.28 -47.05
C ILE A 54 -3.47 -12.86 -46.61
N THR A 55 -2.56 -12.64 -47.53
CA THR A 55 -1.20 -12.14 -47.23
C THR A 55 -1.29 -10.72 -46.68
N LEU A 56 -2.10 -9.85 -47.27
CA LEU A 56 -2.33 -8.49 -46.77
C LEU A 56 -2.93 -8.48 -45.37
N SER A 57 -3.95 -9.31 -45.15
CA SER A 57 -4.59 -9.39 -43.81
C SER A 57 -3.62 -9.92 -42.73
N LEU A 58 -2.76 -10.90 -43.08
CA LEU A 58 -1.73 -11.40 -42.18
C LEU A 58 -0.74 -10.29 -41.76
N ILE A 59 -0.26 -9.51 -42.73
CA ILE A 59 0.66 -8.39 -42.47
C ILE A 59 -0.01 -7.34 -41.55
N LEU A 60 -1.24 -6.92 -41.88
CA LEU A 60 -1.98 -5.93 -41.10
C LEU A 60 -2.28 -6.45 -39.70
N PHE A 61 -2.62 -7.73 -39.55
CA PHE A 61 -2.83 -8.37 -38.25
C PHE A 61 -1.59 -8.32 -37.38
N ILE A 62 -0.42 -8.72 -37.93
CA ILE A 62 0.86 -8.65 -37.21
C ILE A 62 1.20 -7.22 -36.79
N ILE A 63 1.03 -6.25 -37.69
CA ILE A 63 1.28 -4.83 -37.41
C ILE A 63 0.35 -4.34 -36.28
N SER A 64 -0.93 -4.70 -36.34
CA SER A 64 -1.92 -4.28 -35.33
C SER A 64 -1.58 -4.82 -33.93
N TYR A 65 -1.29 -6.13 -33.83
CA TYR A 65 -0.94 -6.75 -32.56
C TYR A 65 0.42 -6.27 -32.02
N ALA A 66 1.40 -6.06 -32.90
CA ALA A 66 2.68 -5.46 -32.50
C ALA A 66 2.47 -4.04 -31.95
N GLY A 67 1.66 -3.24 -32.64
CA GLY A 67 1.31 -1.88 -32.22
C GLY A 67 0.61 -1.85 -30.84
N LEU A 68 -0.36 -2.74 -30.62
CA LEU A 68 -1.05 -2.86 -29.31
C LEU A 68 -0.09 -3.22 -28.18
N ASN A 69 0.78 -4.23 -28.38
CA ASN A 69 1.73 -4.64 -27.34
C ASN A 69 2.75 -3.54 -27.02
N ILE A 70 3.22 -2.81 -28.04
CA ILE A 70 4.08 -1.65 -27.86
C ILE A 70 3.33 -0.57 -27.04
N CYS A 71 2.08 -0.32 -27.36
CA CYS A 71 1.23 0.64 -26.67
C CYS A 71 1.07 0.28 -25.19
N GLN A 72 0.67 -0.96 -24.89
CA GLN A 72 0.51 -1.45 -23.53
C GLN A 72 1.80 -1.35 -22.71
N TYR A 73 2.97 -1.69 -23.30
CA TYR A 73 4.25 -1.53 -22.63
C TYR A 73 4.53 -0.08 -22.20
N TRP A 74 4.31 0.88 -23.10
CA TRP A 74 4.56 2.28 -22.82
C TRP A 74 3.54 2.91 -21.88
N ILE A 75 2.29 2.46 -21.92
CA ILE A 75 1.23 2.83 -20.96
C ILE A 75 1.61 2.34 -19.58
N GLU A 76 1.96 1.06 -19.44
CA GLU A 76 2.38 0.50 -18.15
C GLU A 76 3.59 1.25 -17.58
N LYS A 77 4.58 1.57 -18.43
CA LYS A 77 5.72 2.41 -18.02
C LYS A 77 5.28 3.77 -17.48
N GLN A 78 4.28 4.40 -18.09
CA GLN A 78 3.76 5.69 -17.63
C GLN A 78 3.02 5.57 -16.29
N ILE A 79 2.22 4.52 -16.11
CA ILE A 79 1.54 4.20 -14.86
C ILE A 79 2.56 3.95 -13.74
N GLN A 80 3.62 3.19 -14.01
CA GLN A 80 4.68 2.93 -13.02
C GLN A 80 5.42 4.21 -12.61
N GLN A 81 5.68 5.11 -13.57
CA GLN A 81 6.27 6.42 -13.26
C GLN A 81 5.35 7.28 -12.37
N TYR A 82 4.04 7.21 -12.58
CA TYR A 82 3.06 7.86 -11.72
C TYR A 82 3.05 7.22 -10.32
N ASN A 83 2.99 5.89 -10.21
CA ASN A 83 3.02 5.17 -8.94
C ASN A 83 4.29 5.45 -8.14
N HIS A 84 5.44 5.57 -8.80
CA HIS A 84 6.69 5.96 -8.13
C HIS A 84 6.55 7.32 -7.44
N LYS A 85 5.98 8.31 -8.14
CA LYS A 85 5.72 9.64 -7.55
C LYS A 85 4.75 9.59 -6.37
N ILE A 86 3.72 8.73 -6.45
CA ILE A 86 2.75 8.57 -5.38
C ILE A 86 3.39 7.92 -4.15
N ARG A 87 4.18 6.85 -4.33
CA ARG A 87 4.93 6.23 -3.22
C ARG A 87 5.81 7.24 -2.49
N PHE A 88 6.52 8.08 -3.22
CA PHE A 88 7.34 9.13 -2.63
C PHE A 88 6.51 10.13 -1.83
N LYS A 89 5.34 10.56 -2.35
CA LYS A 89 4.44 11.47 -1.63
C LYS A 89 3.89 10.85 -0.35
N ILE A 90 3.48 9.58 -0.39
CA ILE A 90 2.97 8.85 0.79
C ILE A 90 4.05 8.76 1.87
N VAL A 91 5.28 8.36 1.50
CA VAL A 91 6.40 8.29 2.46
C VAL A 91 6.68 9.66 3.08
N ASN A 92 6.69 10.72 2.29
CA ASN A 92 6.85 12.09 2.79
C ASN A 92 5.70 12.51 3.71
N HIS A 93 4.45 12.20 3.34
CA HIS A 93 3.29 12.50 4.17
C HIS A 93 3.43 11.85 5.55
N TYR A 94 3.67 10.54 5.63
CA TYR A 94 3.85 9.83 6.89
C TYR A 94 5.08 10.26 7.68
N PHE A 95 6.10 10.77 7.02
CA PHE A 95 7.28 11.32 7.71
C PHE A 95 6.97 12.66 8.41
N TYR A 96 6.13 13.50 7.80
CA TYR A 96 5.87 14.86 8.29
C TYR A 96 4.56 15.03 9.06
N ASP A 97 3.64 14.06 9.04
CA ASP A 97 2.34 14.19 9.73
C ASP A 97 2.42 14.03 11.26
N ASN A 98 3.60 13.67 11.77
CA ASN A 98 3.93 13.56 13.19
C ASN A 98 3.04 12.58 13.98
N LYS A 99 2.43 11.59 13.31
CA LYS A 99 1.63 10.54 13.94
C LYS A 99 2.43 9.24 14.08
N VAL A 100 1.97 8.38 14.96
CA VAL A 100 2.49 7.01 15.06
C VAL A 100 1.76 6.14 14.04
N HIS A 101 2.47 5.61 13.07
CA HIS A 101 1.95 4.71 12.05
C HIS A 101 2.41 3.27 12.30
N ASN A 102 1.52 2.32 12.02
CA ASN A 102 1.90 0.92 12.01
C ASN A 102 2.68 0.62 10.71
N ALA A 103 3.88 0.05 10.85
CA ALA A 103 4.74 -0.28 9.71
C ALA A 103 4.07 -1.22 8.71
N ALA A 104 3.28 -2.21 9.19
CA ALA A 104 2.53 -3.13 8.34
C ALA A 104 1.44 -2.41 7.52
N GLU A 105 0.74 -1.44 8.13
CA GLU A 105 -0.27 -0.62 7.44
C GLU A 105 0.37 0.23 6.34
N VAL A 106 1.47 0.91 6.66
CA VAL A 106 2.22 1.71 5.68
C VAL A 106 2.75 0.83 4.54
N GLN A 107 3.28 -0.34 4.86
CA GLN A 107 3.75 -1.31 3.86
C GLN A 107 2.60 -1.78 2.96
N ASN A 108 1.44 -2.11 3.53
CA ASN A 108 0.25 -2.48 2.77
C ASN A 108 -0.20 -1.35 1.84
N ARG A 109 -0.20 -0.10 2.33
CA ARG A 109 -0.52 1.10 1.55
C ARG A 109 0.40 1.29 0.36
N LEU A 110 1.73 1.11 0.56
CA LEU A 110 2.76 1.27 -0.49
C LEU A 110 2.80 0.12 -1.51
N THR A 111 2.19 -1.03 -1.20
CA THR A 111 2.21 -2.24 -2.04
C THR A 111 0.81 -2.62 -2.53
N ASN A 112 0.02 -3.30 -1.71
CA ASN A 112 -1.25 -3.90 -2.11
C ASN A 112 -2.29 -2.85 -2.54
N ASP A 113 -2.46 -1.77 -1.75
CA ASP A 113 -3.45 -0.74 -2.04
C ASP A 113 -3.13 -0.02 -3.35
N LEU A 114 -1.86 0.35 -3.56
CA LEU A 114 -1.44 0.98 -4.81
C LEU A 114 -1.54 0.04 -6.01
N ASN A 115 -1.25 -1.25 -5.84
CA ASN A 115 -1.41 -2.24 -6.92
C ASN A 115 -2.89 -2.43 -7.25
N LEU A 116 -3.77 -2.52 -6.25
CA LEU A 116 -5.20 -2.63 -6.47
C LEU A 116 -5.77 -1.41 -7.22
N ILE A 117 -5.36 -0.19 -6.85
CA ILE A 117 -5.74 1.04 -7.55
C ILE A 117 -5.16 1.04 -8.97
N LYS A 118 -3.91 0.60 -9.16
CA LYS A 118 -3.28 0.48 -10.47
C LYS A 118 -4.10 -0.40 -11.39
N ASP A 119 -4.40 -1.61 -10.95
CA ASP A 119 -5.04 -2.63 -11.79
C ASP A 119 -6.53 -2.36 -12.01
N SER A 120 -7.24 -1.84 -11.01
CA SER A 120 -8.69 -1.62 -11.07
C SER A 120 -9.10 -0.22 -11.53
N LYS A 121 -8.18 0.75 -11.59
CA LYS A 121 -8.52 2.13 -11.97
C LYS A 121 -7.58 2.75 -12.99
N LEU A 122 -6.26 2.71 -12.76
CA LEU A 122 -5.32 3.42 -13.62
C LEU A 122 -5.14 2.74 -14.97
N ALA A 123 -4.99 1.42 -15.00
CA ALA A 123 -4.92 0.62 -16.23
C ALA A 123 -6.24 0.70 -16.99
N VAL A 124 -7.35 0.57 -16.28
CA VAL A 124 -8.70 0.63 -16.86
C VAL A 124 -8.96 1.95 -17.61
N TYR A 125 -8.53 3.08 -17.07
CA TYR A 125 -8.66 4.36 -17.78
C TYR A 125 -7.94 4.39 -19.13
N THR A 126 -6.91 3.59 -19.31
CA THR A 126 -6.16 3.51 -20.57
C THR A 126 -6.78 2.52 -21.55
N ASP A 127 -7.54 1.53 -21.08
CA ASP A 127 -8.20 0.53 -21.93
C ASP A 127 -9.54 1.04 -22.52
N ILE A 128 -10.22 1.96 -21.84
CA ILE A 128 -11.49 2.53 -22.30
C ILE A 128 -11.42 3.08 -23.74
N PRO A 129 -10.41 3.89 -24.15
CA PRO A 129 -10.29 4.39 -25.52
C PRO A 129 -10.21 3.29 -26.57
N TYR A 130 -9.52 2.20 -26.28
CA TYR A 130 -9.42 1.05 -27.17
C TYR A 130 -10.78 0.40 -27.42
N TYR A 131 -11.57 0.13 -26.36
CA TYR A 131 -12.90 -0.46 -26.52
C TYR A 131 -13.89 0.48 -27.21
N LEU A 132 -13.81 1.79 -26.93
CA LEU A 132 -14.61 2.78 -27.65
C LEU A 132 -14.26 2.81 -29.16
N ALA A 133 -12.98 2.76 -29.50
CA ALA A 133 -12.54 2.71 -30.88
C ALA A 133 -13.07 1.46 -31.59
N GLN A 134 -13.02 0.29 -30.95
CA GLN A 134 -13.58 -0.94 -31.51
C GLN A 134 -15.09 -0.83 -31.79
N ILE A 135 -15.87 -0.28 -30.85
CA ILE A 135 -17.31 -0.06 -31.06
C ILE A 135 -17.55 0.87 -32.24
N ILE A 136 -16.82 1.99 -32.31
CA ILE A 136 -16.96 2.98 -33.39
C ILE A 136 -16.65 2.35 -34.75
N PHE A 137 -15.48 1.73 -34.92
CA PHE A 137 -15.07 1.16 -36.20
C PHE A 137 -15.94 -0.01 -36.63
N ALA A 138 -16.30 -0.91 -35.71
CA ALA A 138 -17.19 -2.02 -36.03
C ALA A 138 -18.61 -1.56 -36.38
N SER A 139 -19.12 -0.52 -35.70
CA SER A 139 -20.43 0.08 -36.06
C SER A 139 -20.40 0.74 -37.43
N ILE A 140 -19.34 1.47 -37.77
CA ILE A 140 -19.16 2.04 -39.12
C ILE A 140 -19.09 0.90 -40.15
N GLY A 141 -18.33 -0.16 -39.84
CA GLY A 141 -18.24 -1.33 -40.73
C GLY A 141 -19.59 -2.01 -41.02
N LEU A 142 -20.44 -2.15 -40.00
CA LEU A 142 -21.82 -2.66 -40.18
C LEU A 142 -22.68 -1.73 -41.04
N LEU A 143 -22.58 -0.41 -40.81
CA LEU A 143 -23.33 0.59 -41.62
C LEU A 143 -22.90 0.59 -43.08
N LEU A 144 -21.62 0.37 -43.38
CA LEU A 144 -21.10 0.27 -44.74
C LEU A 144 -21.70 -0.94 -45.50
N PHE A 145 -22.08 -2.00 -44.80
CA PHE A 145 -22.79 -3.13 -45.43
C PHE A 145 -24.30 -2.87 -45.56
N HIS A 146 -24.99 -2.66 -44.42
CA HIS A 146 -26.40 -2.33 -44.40
C HIS A 146 -26.82 -1.84 -43.01
N TRP A 147 -27.62 -0.78 -42.93
CA TRP A 147 -28.07 -0.15 -41.69
C TRP A 147 -28.85 -1.10 -40.76
N SER A 148 -29.62 -2.08 -41.32
CA SER A 148 -30.39 -3.03 -40.51
C SER A 148 -29.52 -3.91 -39.63
N LEU A 149 -28.31 -4.23 -40.05
CA LEU A 149 -27.34 -5.02 -39.25
C LEU A 149 -26.95 -4.31 -37.96
N LEU A 150 -26.74 -2.99 -38.03
CA LEU A 150 -26.44 -2.21 -36.83
C LEU A 150 -27.63 -2.16 -35.87
N ILE A 151 -28.87 -2.01 -36.39
CA ILE A 151 -30.08 -2.02 -35.55
C ILE A 151 -30.23 -3.34 -34.78
N VAL A 152 -30.02 -4.47 -35.45
CA VAL A 152 -30.10 -5.79 -34.80
C VAL A 152 -29.05 -5.90 -33.68
N VAL A 153 -27.80 -5.45 -33.93
CA VAL A 153 -26.76 -5.45 -32.91
C VAL A 153 -27.12 -4.54 -31.73
N LEU A 154 -27.67 -3.35 -31.98
CA LEU A 154 -28.07 -2.43 -30.92
C LEU A 154 -29.22 -2.97 -30.07
N ILE A 155 -30.27 -3.54 -30.69
CA ILE A 155 -31.44 -4.09 -29.95
C ILE A 155 -30.98 -5.27 -29.06
N LEU A 156 -30.32 -6.26 -29.64
CA LEU A 156 -29.90 -7.46 -28.90
C LEU A 156 -28.71 -7.23 -27.99
N GLY A 157 -27.84 -6.27 -28.35
CA GLY A 157 -26.75 -5.82 -27.48
C GLY A 157 -27.25 -5.13 -26.21
N THR A 158 -28.26 -4.26 -26.33
CA THR A 158 -28.91 -3.65 -25.15
C THR A 158 -29.59 -4.71 -24.27
N LEU A 159 -30.24 -5.70 -24.85
CA LEU A 159 -30.83 -6.82 -24.10
C LEU A 159 -29.73 -7.56 -23.28
N SER A 160 -28.61 -7.88 -23.92
CA SER A 160 -27.44 -8.50 -23.23
C SER A 160 -26.89 -7.66 -22.10
N PHE A 161 -26.96 -6.33 -22.20
CA PHE A 161 -26.47 -5.41 -21.16
C PHE A 161 -27.41 -5.33 -19.95
N TYR A 162 -28.75 -5.38 -20.20
CA TYR A 162 -29.73 -5.24 -19.11
C TYR A 162 -30.03 -6.56 -18.39
N LEU A 163 -29.93 -7.70 -19.05
CA LEU A 163 -30.25 -9.00 -18.49
C LEU A 163 -29.47 -9.33 -17.18
N PRO A 164 -28.15 -9.06 -17.04
CA PRO A 164 -27.41 -9.29 -15.82
C PRO A 164 -27.90 -8.48 -14.61
N LYS A 165 -28.59 -7.36 -14.83
CA LYS A 165 -29.11 -6.52 -13.73
C LYS A 165 -30.14 -7.25 -12.86
N PHE A 166 -30.91 -8.18 -13.45
CA PHE A 166 -31.87 -8.98 -12.71
C PHE A 166 -31.23 -9.97 -11.73
N LEU A 167 -30.00 -10.42 -12.00
CA LEU A 167 -29.26 -11.33 -11.12
C LEU A 167 -28.36 -10.62 -10.13
N ARG A 168 -28.25 -9.30 -10.20
CA ARG A 168 -27.39 -8.48 -9.35
C ARG A 168 -27.59 -8.71 -7.85
N PRO A 169 -28.85 -8.76 -7.32
CA PRO A 169 -29.07 -9.00 -5.90
C PRO A 169 -28.52 -10.35 -5.42
N THR A 170 -28.75 -11.40 -6.22
CA THR A 170 -28.28 -12.76 -5.92
C THR A 170 -26.75 -12.84 -5.92
N MET A 171 -26.12 -12.18 -6.88
CA MET A 171 -24.65 -12.10 -6.97
C MET A 171 -24.06 -11.34 -5.79
N GLN A 172 -24.66 -10.22 -5.39
CA GLN A 172 -24.21 -9.44 -4.23
C GLN A 172 -24.36 -10.24 -2.93
N ALA A 173 -25.46 -10.95 -2.75
CA ALA A 173 -25.68 -11.81 -1.57
C ALA A 173 -24.63 -12.93 -1.50
N ALA A 174 -24.32 -13.58 -2.63
CA ALA A 174 -23.28 -14.62 -2.70
C ALA A 174 -21.88 -14.05 -2.43
N ALA A 175 -21.57 -12.86 -2.95
CA ALA A 175 -20.30 -12.19 -2.70
C ALA A 175 -20.12 -11.79 -1.22
N LEU A 176 -21.19 -11.28 -0.58
CA LEU A 176 -21.17 -10.95 0.86
C LEU A 176 -20.96 -12.18 1.73
N LYS A 177 -21.67 -13.29 1.43
CA LYS A 177 -21.46 -14.58 2.15
C LYS A 177 -20.01 -15.05 2.04
N LEU A 178 -19.43 -14.99 0.84
CA LEU A 178 -18.03 -15.36 0.64
C LEU A 178 -17.08 -14.46 1.43
N SER A 179 -17.31 -13.15 1.42
CA SER A 179 -16.49 -12.18 2.18
C SER A 179 -16.53 -12.46 3.69
N GLN A 180 -17.71 -12.77 4.23
CA GLN A 180 -17.90 -13.14 5.64
C GLN A 180 -17.20 -14.47 5.99
N ALA A 181 -17.37 -15.48 5.14
CA ALA A 181 -16.72 -16.79 5.34
C ALA A 181 -15.18 -16.68 5.27
N ASN A 182 -14.66 -15.88 4.33
CA ASN A 182 -13.23 -15.64 4.20
C ASN A 182 -12.67 -14.91 5.44
N LYS A 183 -13.37 -13.88 5.94
CA LYS A 183 -12.99 -13.20 7.17
C LYS A 183 -12.95 -14.19 8.35
N GLN A 184 -13.97 -15.02 8.50
CA GLN A 184 -14.05 -16.02 9.57
C GLN A 184 -12.93 -17.06 9.48
N TYR A 185 -12.57 -17.50 8.27
CA TYR A 185 -11.45 -18.40 8.02
C TYR A 185 -10.12 -17.76 8.43
N LEU A 186 -9.86 -16.52 8.00
CA LEU A 186 -8.64 -15.80 8.33
C LEU A 186 -8.52 -15.52 9.83
N ASP A 187 -9.59 -15.08 10.49
CA ASP A 187 -9.63 -14.89 11.95
C ASP A 187 -9.33 -16.18 12.71
N THR A 188 -9.83 -17.31 12.21
CA THR A 188 -9.57 -18.62 12.81
C THR A 188 -8.12 -19.04 12.60
N ALA A 189 -7.61 -18.90 11.37
CA ALA A 189 -6.23 -19.22 11.02
C ALA A 189 -5.24 -18.40 11.86
N GLU A 190 -5.42 -17.08 11.96
CA GLU A 190 -4.57 -16.20 12.76
C GLU A 190 -4.50 -16.67 14.22
N LYS A 191 -5.66 -16.87 14.87
CA LYS A 191 -5.73 -17.27 16.29
C LYS A 191 -5.05 -18.61 16.58
N TRP A 192 -5.13 -19.56 15.66
CA TRP A 192 -4.60 -20.91 15.87
C TRP A 192 -3.16 -21.07 15.39
N LEU A 193 -2.76 -20.39 14.31
CA LEU A 193 -1.40 -20.45 13.78
C LEU A 193 -0.40 -19.67 14.63
N ASP A 194 -0.82 -18.59 15.29
CA ASP A 194 0.03 -17.88 16.26
C ASP A 194 0.47 -18.79 17.40
N GLY A 195 -0.38 -19.77 17.79
CA GLY A 195 -0.08 -20.79 18.79
C GLY A 195 0.60 -22.07 18.26
N LEU A 196 0.99 -22.13 16.97
CA LEU A 196 1.44 -23.36 16.31
C LEU A 196 2.57 -24.08 17.05
N SER A 197 3.57 -23.35 17.53
CA SER A 197 4.69 -23.91 18.28
C SER A 197 4.27 -24.56 19.61
N VAL A 198 3.21 -24.05 20.24
CA VAL A 198 2.63 -24.61 21.45
C VAL A 198 1.86 -25.90 21.11
N LEU A 199 1.01 -25.85 20.08
CA LEU A 199 0.25 -27.01 19.62
C LEU A 199 1.16 -28.20 19.23
N GLN A 200 2.29 -27.90 18.58
CA GLN A 200 3.31 -28.89 18.23
C GLN A 200 3.93 -29.54 19.48
N ARG A 201 4.29 -28.75 20.49
CA ARG A 201 4.88 -29.25 21.75
C ARG A 201 3.93 -30.13 22.53
N PHE A 202 2.63 -29.86 22.46
CA PHE A 202 1.60 -30.66 23.13
C PHE A 202 0.99 -31.76 22.25
N SER A 203 1.48 -31.93 21.00
CA SER A 203 1.03 -32.96 20.04
C SER A 203 -0.50 -32.96 19.77
N VAL A 204 -1.14 -31.77 19.80
CA VAL A 204 -2.58 -31.60 19.58
C VAL A 204 -2.96 -31.24 18.13
N GLY A 205 -2.20 -31.71 17.15
CA GLY A 205 -2.40 -31.43 15.72
C GLY A 205 -3.78 -31.86 15.20
N ALA A 206 -4.37 -32.93 15.69
CA ALA A 206 -5.71 -33.38 15.29
C ALA A 206 -6.81 -32.33 15.60
N GLN A 207 -6.67 -31.57 16.70
CA GLN A 207 -7.62 -30.51 17.03
C GLN A 207 -7.47 -29.33 16.09
N LEU A 208 -6.24 -28.94 15.73
CA LEU A 208 -5.97 -27.89 14.75
C LEU A 208 -6.59 -28.27 13.39
N SER A 209 -6.32 -29.49 12.90
CA SER A 209 -6.89 -29.95 11.62
C SER A 209 -8.41 -29.85 11.61
N ARG A 210 -9.09 -30.37 12.66
CA ARG A 210 -10.55 -30.33 12.73
C ARG A 210 -11.14 -28.91 12.70
N ILE A 211 -10.47 -27.96 13.36
CA ILE A 211 -10.94 -26.57 13.38
C ILE A 211 -10.71 -25.89 12.02
N MET A 212 -9.54 -26.13 11.43
CA MET A 212 -9.23 -25.58 10.11
C MET A 212 -10.11 -26.19 9.01
N ASP A 213 -10.39 -27.50 9.06
CA ASP A 213 -11.31 -28.17 8.13
C ASP A 213 -12.71 -27.56 8.19
N ASN A 214 -13.29 -27.38 9.38
CA ASN A 214 -14.61 -26.76 9.51
C ASN A 214 -14.66 -25.32 8.98
N ALA A 215 -13.61 -24.55 9.22
CA ALA A 215 -13.50 -23.18 8.70
C ALA A 215 -13.33 -23.15 7.18
N SER A 216 -12.56 -24.11 6.62
CA SER A 216 -12.35 -24.31 5.20
C SER A 216 -13.64 -24.73 4.50
N ASP A 217 -14.37 -25.72 5.02
CA ASP A 217 -15.64 -26.18 4.47
C ASP A 217 -16.66 -25.03 4.34
N THR A 218 -16.71 -24.14 5.33
CA THR A 218 -17.59 -22.97 5.29
C THR A 218 -17.18 -22.02 4.16
N LEU A 219 -15.88 -21.76 4.01
CA LEU A 219 -15.33 -20.90 2.95
C LEU A 219 -15.56 -21.53 1.57
N GLU A 220 -15.29 -22.82 1.41
CA GLU A 220 -15.44 -23.56 0.17
C GLU A 220 -16.91 -23.64 -0.28
N SER A 221 -17.83 -23.90 0.64
CA SER A 221 -19.27 -23.90 0.37
C SER A 221 -19.74 -22.53 -0.12
N ALA A 222 -19.25 -21.45 0.47
CA ALA A 222 -19.56 -20.08 0.03
C ALA A 222 -18.95 -19.78 -1.37
N ASN A 223 -17.76 -20.28 -1.67
CA ASN A 223 -17.11 -20.20 -2.98
C ASN A 223 -17.91 -20.93 -4.05
N ILE A 224 -18.35 -22.16 -3.76
CA ILE A 224 -19.17 -22.99 -4.67
C ILE A 224 -20.49 -22.27 -4.98
N ALA A 225 -21.17 -21.74 -3.97
CA ALA A 225 -22.41 -20.99 -4.14
C ALA A 225 -22.23 -19.73 -5.02
N ARG A 226 -21.15 -18.95 -4.79
CA ARG A 226 -20.78 -17.80 -5.62
C ARG A 226 -20.49 -18.22 -7.06
N THR A 227 -19.69 -19.28 -7.24
CA THR A 227 -19.33 -19.80 -8.56
C THR A 227 -20.59 -20.28 -9.32
N GLY A 228 -21.50 -21.00 -8.64
CA GLY A 228 -22.77 -21.41 -9.23
C GLY A 228 -23.61 -20.23 -9.74
N THR A 229 -23.71 -19.16 -8.95
CA THR A 229 -24.40 -17.94 -9.36
C THR A 229 -23.74 -17.28 -10.59
N MET A 230 -22.38 -17.24 -10.61
CA MET A 230 -21.64 -16.70 -11.75
C MET A 230 -21.79 -17.54 -13.02
N GLN A 231 -21.80 -18.86 -12.89
CA GLN A 231 -22.04 -19.78 -14.03
C GLN A 231 -23.46 -19.65 -14.58
N GLY A 232 -24.46 -19.49 -13.70
CA GLY A 232 -25.83 -19.19 -14.14
C GLY A 232 -25.91 -17.91 -15.00
N LEU A 233 -25.23 -16.84 -14.58
CA LEU A 233 -25.11 -15.62 -15.37
C LEU A 233 -24.37 -15.84 -16.71
N ALA A 234 -23.30 -16.63 -16.68
CA ALA A 234 -22.53 -16.95 -17.89
C ALA A 234 -23.39 -17.69 -18.93
N VAL A 235 -24.24 -18.62 -18.48
CA VAL A 235 -25.19 -19.32 -19.37
C VAL A 235 -26.20 -18.35 -20.01
N LEU A 236 -26.79 -17.44 -19.22
CA LEU A 236 -27.71 -16.42 -19.75
C LEU A 236 -27.02 -15.52 -20.78
N ASN A 237 -25.80 -15.07 -20.49
CA ASN A 237 -25.01 -14.24 -21.40
C ASN A 237 -24.65 -14.98 -22.69
N LYS A 238 -24.31 -16.27 -22.62
CA LYS A 238 -24.04 -17.10 -23.79
C LYS A 238 -25.32 -17.31 -24.62
N ALA A 239 -26.45 -17.59 -23.97
CA ALA A 239 -27.73 -17.74 -24.66
C ALA A 239 -28.14 -16.46 -25.42
N THR A 240 -28.01 -15.30 -24.78
CA THR A 240 -28.29 -14.00 -25.43
C THR A 240 -27.33 -13.72 -26.59
N SER A 241 -26.03 -14.05 -26.43
CA SER A 241 -25.06 -13.91 -27.52
C SER A 241 -25.36 -14.85 -28.70
N ALA A 242 -25.81 -16.07 -28.43
CA ALA A 242 -26.26 -17.00 -29.47
C ALA A 242 -27.48 -16.47 -30.23
N LEU A 243 -28.48 -15.96 -29.50
CA LEU A 243 -29.68 -15.33 -30.15
C LEU A 243 -29.27 -14.18 -31.09
N LEU A 244 -28.36 -13.31 -30.64
CA LEU A 244 -27.79 -12.23 -31.46
C LEU A 244 -27.13 -12.78 -32.73
N GLN A 245 -26.28 -13.80 -32.57
CA GLN A 245 -25.54 -14.41 -33.68
C GLN A 245 -26.49 -15.03 -34.71
N PHE A 246 -27.50 -15.80 -34.27
CA PHE A 246 -28.49 -16.40 -35.17
C PHE A 246 -29.39 -15.35 -35.85
N ALA A 247 -29.81 -14.29 -35.14
CA ALA A 247 -30.59 -13.21 -35.73
C ALA A 247 -29.79 -12.45 -36.80
N LEU A 248 -28.52 -12.15 -36.52
CA LEU A 248 -27.62 -11.51 -37.51
C LEU A 248 -27.39 -12.40 -38.73
N LEU A 249 -27.17 -13.70 -38.51
CA LEU A 249 -27.04 -14.67 -39.62
C LEU A 249 -28.27 -14.69 -40.49
N ALA A 250 -29.48 -14.76 -39.91
CA ALA A 250 -30.76 -14.76 -40.64
C ALA A 250 -30.93 -13.48 -41.47
N VAL A 251 -30.72 -12.31 -40.83
CA VAL A 251 -30.86 -11.01 -41.55
C VAL A 251 -29.81 -10.91 -42.66
N THR A 252 -28.56 -11.31 -42.40
CA THR A 252 -27.49 -11.28 -43.40
C THR A 252 -27.77 -12.24 -44.55
N ALA A 253 -28.32 -13.43 -44.29
CA ALA A 253 -28.71 -14.38 -45.32
C ALA A 253 -29.79 -13.79 -46.24
N ILE A 254 -30.83 -13.12 -45.69
CA ILE A 254 -31.87 -12.42 -46.47
C ILE A 254 -31.24 -11.30 -47.34
N LEU A 255 -30.30 -10.52 -46.80
CA LEU A 255 -29.63 -9.47 -47.56
C LEU A 255 -28.74 -10.03 -48.69
N VAL A 256 -28.07 -11.16 -48.46
CA VAL A 256 -27.28 -11.85 -49.48
C VAL A 256 -28.16 -12.47 -50.58
N THR A 257 -29.30 -13.10 -50.25
CA THR A 257 -30.24 -13.66 -51.24
C THR A 257 -30.86 -12.59 -52.09
N ASN A 258 -31.13 -11.40 -51.51
CA ASN A 258 -31.62 -10.24 -52.23
C ASN A 258 -30.52 -9.47 -53.01
N HIS A 259 -29.30 -10.00 -53.06
CA HIS A 259 -28.14 -9.37 -53.72
C HIS A 259 -27.79 -7.95 -53.23
N THR A 260 -28.24 -7.55 -52.05
CA THR A 260 -27.94 -6.24 -51.46
C THR A 260 -26.55 -6.18 -50.86
N VAL A 261 -25.99 -7.32 -50.38
CA VAL A 261 -24.66 -7.45 -49.87
C VAL A 261 -23.94 -8.67 -50.46
N VAL A 262 -22.60 -8.66 -50.50
CA VAL A 262 -21.81 -9.78 -51.04
C VAL A 262 -21.78 -10.95 -50.05
N PHE A 263 -21.59 -12.15 -50.55
CA PHE A 263 -21.64 -13.40 -49.78
C PHE A 263 -20.68 -13.39 -48.56
N GLY A 264 -19.49 -12.83 -48.66
CA GLY A 264 -18.49 -12.80 -47.59
C GLY A 264 -18.91 -11.97 -46.36
N VAL A 265 -19.94 -11.13 -46.48
CA VAL A 265 -20.48 -10.31 -45.36
C VAL A 265 -20.93 -11.18 -44.19
N ILE A 266 -21.39 -12.41 -44.45
CA ILE A 266 -21.85 -13.37 -43.43
C ILE A 266 -20.80 -13.55 -42.31
N VAL A 267 -19.52 -13.74 -42.66
CA VAL A 267 -18.44 -13.94 -41.69
C VAL A 267 -18.03 -12.64 -40.99
N THR A 268 -18.03 -11.54 -41.74
CA THR A 268 -17.59 -10.24 -41.22
C THR A 268 -18.57 -9.63 -40.25
N VAL A 269 -19.87 -9.78 -40.49
CA VAL A 269 -20.94 -9.30 -39.58
C VAL A 269 -20.83 -9.99 -38.21
N GLU A 270 -20.55 -11.28 -38.18
CA GLU A 270 -20.28 -12.01 -36.94
C GLU A 270 -19.11 -11.43 -36.17
N SER A 271 -17.99 -11.18 -36.86
CA SER A 271 -16.79 -10.59 -36.25
C SER A 271 -17.07 -9.21 -35.68
N PHE A 272 -17.74 -8.32 -36.44
CA PHE A 272 -18.06 -6.97 -35.99
C PHE A 272 -19.02 -6.96 -34.78
N SER A 273 -20.03 -7.82 -34.82
CA SER A 273 -20.94 -8.01 -33.69
C SER A 273 -20.22 -8.49 -32.45
N SER A 274 -19.28 -9.42 -32.60
CA SER A 274 -18.45 -9.93 -31.50
C SER A 274 -17.57 -8.84 -30.90
N TYR A 275 -16.94 -7.98 -31.70
CA TYR A 275 -16.16 -6.84 -31.21
C TYR A 275 -17.01 -5.86 -30.44
N ILE A 276 -18.19 -5.47 -30.94
CA ILE A 276 -19.10 -4.56 -30.24
C ILE A 276 -19.54 -5.17 -28.90
N ASN A 277 -19.99 -6.42 -28.92
CA ASN A 277 -20.50 -7.10 -27.73
C ASN A 277 -19.42 -7.28 -26.64
N MET A 278 -18.21 -7.68 -27.06
CA MET A 278 -17.08 -7.82 -26.15
C MET A 278 -16.66 -6.47 -25.56
N SER A 279 -16.53 -5.43 -26.38
CA SER A 279 -16.14 -4.09 -25.94
C SER A 279 -17.16 -3.46 -24.99
N VAL A 280 -18.47 -3.60 -25.27
CA VAL A 280 -19.52 -3.13 -24.36
C VAL A 280 -19.46 -3.85 -23.00
N LYS A 281 -19.25 -5.18 -22.99
CA LYS A 281 -19.09 -5.95 -21.75
C LYS A 281 -17.85 -5.52 -20.96
N MET A 282 -16.74 -5.34 -21.66
CA MET A 282 -15.49 -4.89 -21.02
C MET A 282 -15.65 -3.50 -20.41
N LEU A 283 -16.20 -2.53 -21.15
CA LEU A 283 -16.47 -1.20 -20.61
C LEU A 283 -17.37 -1.24 -19.36
N ALA A 284 -18.41 -2.08 -19.36
CA ALA A 284 -19.29 -2.22 -18.19
C ALA A 284 -18.55 -2.82 -16.98
N THR A 285 -17.66 -3.79 -17.21
CA THR A 285 -16.84 -4.40 -16.17
C THR A 285 -15.83 -3.41 -15.60
N GLU A 286 -15.14 -2.69 -16.46
CA GLU A 286 -14.11 -1.71 -16.10
C GLU A 286 -14.68 -0.52 -15.34
N LEU A 287 -15.83 0.02 -15.75
CA LEU A 287 -16.52 1.06 -14.98
C LEU A 287 -16.89 0.55 -13.58
N GLY A 288 -17.28 -0.71 -13.45
CA GLY A 288 -17.51 -1.35 -12.16
C GLY A 288 -16.25 -1.45 -11.31
N GLN A 289 -15.12 -1.79 -11.93
CA GLN A 289 -13.81 -1.85 -11.24
C GLN A 289 -13.35 -0.49 -10.73
N ILE A 290 -13.46 0.55 -11.55
CA ILE A 290 -13.15 1.94 -11.13
C ILE A 290 -13.91 2.30 -9.86
N HIS A 291 -15.23 2.08 -9.85
CA HIS A 291 -16.06 2.42 -8.69
C HIS A 291 -15.74 1.58 -7.44
N SER A 292 -15.30 0.32 -7.63
CA SER A 292 -14.96 -0.56 -6.49
C SER A 292 -13.79 -0.06 -5.66
N VAL A 293 -12.89 0.72 -6.24
CA VAL A 293 -11.68 1.24 -5.56
C VAL A 293 -11.74 2.74 -5.28
N ASP A 294 -12.87 3.41 -5.50
CA ASP A 294 -12.99 4.87 -5.29
C ASP A 294 -12.73 5.27 -3.84
N SER A 295 -13.27 4.56 -2.85
CA SER A 295 -13.01 4.82 -1.43
C SER A 295 -11.52 4.72 -1.11
N LEU A 296 -10.90 3.59 -1.52
CA LEU A 296 -9.47 3.35 -1.31
C LEU A 296 -8.61 4.42 -2.01
N SER A 297 -8.99 4.79 -3.24
CA SER A 297 -8.30 5.85 -4.00
C SER A 297 -8.37 7.21 -3.29
N ASN A 298 -9.48 7.52 -2.61
CA ASN A 298 -9.63 8.76 -1.84
C ASN A 298 -8.79 8.73 -0.57
N GLU A 299 -8.72 7.60 0.14
CA GLU A 299 -7.83 7.43 1.30
C GLU A 299 -6.36 7.61 0.90
N VAL A 300 -5.91 6.93 -0.16
CA VAL A 300 -4.53 7.07 -0.66
C VAL A 300 -4.25 8.51 -1.12
N ASN A 301 -5.22 9.20 -1.72
CA ASN A 301 -5.07 10.62 -2.06
C ASN A 301 -4.89 11.51 -0.82
N ALA A 302 -5.60 11.23 0.28
CA ALA A 302 -5.42 11.94 1.54
C ALA A 302 -3.99 11.74 2.08
N ASP A 303 -3.45 10.52 1.96
CA ASP A 303 -2.06 10.19 2.36
C ASP A 303 -0.99 10.81 1.42
N THR A 304 -1.39 11.42 0.30
CA THR A 304 -0.48 12.17 -0.58
C THR A 304 -0.52 13.68 -0.35
N ALA A 305 -1.40 14.16 0.55
CA ALA A 305 -1.51 15.58 0.86
C ALA A 305 -0.18 16.12 1.42
N VAL A 306 0.16 17.32 1.01
CA VAL A 306 1.34 18.00 1.55
C VAL A 306 1.04 18.37 3.00
N VAL A 307 1.81 17.79 3.92
CA VAL A 307 1.78 18.19 5.32
C VAL A 307 2.65 19.45 5.44
N GLU A 308 2.11 20.50 6.05
CA GLU A 308 2.89 21.69 6.36
C GLU A 308 4.09 21.31 7.24
N HIS A 309 5.27 21.69 6.84
CA HIS A 309 6.47 21.52 7.63
C HIS A 309 6.25 22.13 9.01
N ILE A 310 6.31 21.31 10.03
CA ILE A 310 6.43 21.80 11.40
C ILE A 310 7.73 22.61 11.40
N GLY A 311 7.63 23.91 11.57
CA GLY A 311 8.80 24.80 11.54
C GLY A 311 9.95 24.29 12.41
N THR A 312 11.04 25.03 12.56
CA THR A 312 12.23 24.59 13.29
C THR A 312 11.86 24.02 14.65
N LEU A 313 12.16 22.74 14.88
CA LEU A 313 12.01 22.10 16.18
C LEU A 313 12.98 22.74 17.19
N GLN A 314 12.53 22.92 18.42
CA GLN A 314 13.31 23.54 19.50
C GLN A 314 13.55 22.54 20.64
N SER A 315 14.78 22.50 21.15
CA SER A 315 15.11 21.70 22.31
C SER A 315 14.57 22.39 23.58
N PRO A 316 13.77 21.69 24.41
CA PRO A 316 13.31 22.22 25.69
C PRO A 316 14.45 22.08 26.72
N ALA A 317 14.51 23.01 27.66
CA ALA A 317 15.41 22.93 28.81
C ALA A 317 14.66 22.50 30.09
N SER A 318 13.39 22.87 30.21
CA SER A 318 12.54 22.54 31.39
C SER A 318 11.15 22.10 30.99
N LEU A 319 10.48 21.40 31.93
CA LEU A 319 9.16 20.81 31.75
C LEU A 319 8.29 21.06 32.98
N THR A 320 7.05 21.48 32.76
CA THR A 320 6.03 21.54 33.82
C THR A 320 4.74 20.85 33.34
N THR A 321 4.19 19.96 34.15
CA THR A 321 2.89 19.34 33.90
C THR A 321 1.90 19.64 35.00
N LYS A 322 0.62 19.80 34.64
CA LYS A 322 -0.46 20.01 35.62
C LYS A 322 -1.66 19.13 35.28
N ASN A 323 -2.11 18.31 36.25
CA ASN A 323 -3.30 17.45 36.17
C ASN A 323 -3.41 16.61 34.92
N VAL A 324 -2.28 16.08 34.44
CA VAL A 324 -2.19 15.30 33.21
C VAL A 324 -2.87 13.95 33.41
N SER A 325 -3.79 13.61 32.50
CA SER A 325 -4.39 12.28 32.42
C SER A 325 -4.56 11.81 30.96
N VAL A 326 -4.64 10.50 30.81
CA VAL A 326 -4.86 9.81 29.53
C VAL A 326 -6.02 8.83 29.68
N LYS A 327 -6.92 8.80 28.68
CA LYS A 327 -8.00 7.82 28.58
C LYS A 327 -7.72 6.86 27.42
N PHE A 328 -7.71 5.57 27.71
CA PHE A 328 -7.54 4.51 26.72
C PHE A 328 -8.87 4.08 26.09
N SER A 329 -8.81 3.38 24.97
CA SER A 329 -9.99 2.86 24.25
C SER A 329 -10.87 1.91 25.08
N ASN A 330 -10.27 1.19 26.04
CA ASN A 330 -10.97 0.33 27.01
C ASN A 330 -11.62 1.09 28.18
N GLY A 331 -11.60 2.43 28.16
CA GLY A 331 -12.17 3.28 29.19
C GLY A 331 -11.26 3.56 30.40
N LYS A 332 -10.12 2.87 30.54
CA LYS A 332 -9.16 3.07 31.65
C LYS A 332 -8.57 4.48 31.57
N ILE A 333 -8.56 5.20 32.70
CA ILE A 333 -7.94 6.52 32.83
C ILE A 333 -6.71 6.39 33.74
N ILE A 334 -5.56 6.85 33.25
CA ILE A 334 -4.33 6.98 34.03
C ILE A 334 -4.12 8.47 34.32
N LYS A 335 -3.91 8.81 35.60
CA LYS A 335 -3.55 10.14 36.04
C LYS A 335 -2.07 10.18 36.42
N PHE A 336 -1.37 11.23 36.02
CA PHE A 336 0.04 11.40 36.32
C PHE A 336 0.27 12.49 37.36
N PRO A 337 1.30 12.41 38.20
CA PRO A 337 1.64 13.48 39.14
C PRO A 337 2.03 14.75 38.40
N ASN A 338 1.91 15.88 39.07
CA ASN A 338 2.40 17.14 38.55
C ASN A 338 3.92 17.14 38.59
N LEU A 339 4.51 17.34 37.41
CA LEU A 339 5.97 17.39 37.26
C LEU A 339 6.43 18.84 37.15
N ASN A 340 7.54 19.14 37.78
CA ASN A 340 8.26 20.40 37.60
C ASN A 340 9.75 20.07 37.52
N ILE A 341 10.27 20.02 36.28
CA ILE A 341 11.64 19.59 35.99
C ILE A 341 12.42 20.80 35.50
N LYS A 342 13.49 21.12 36.21
CA LYS A 342 14.37 22.26 35.93
C LYS A 342 15.40 21.94 34.85
N SER A 343 15.94 22.97 34.23
CA SER A 343 17.06 22.81 33.29
C SER A 343 18.25 22.15 33.93
N GLY A 344 18.81 21.13 33.29
CA GLY A 344 19.95 20.37 33.78
C GLY A 344 19.64 19.33 34.86
N GLU A 345 18.41 19.23 35.34
CA GLU A 345 18.00 18.29 36.39
C GLU A 345 18.02 16.83 35.91
N LYS A 346 18.48 15.92 36.77
CA LYS A 346 18.56 14.47 36.54
C LYS A 346 17.49 13.78 37.38
N VAL A 347 16.42 13.35 36.78
CA VAL A 347 15.26 12.77 37.45
C VAL A 347 15.16 11.28 37.17
N LEU A 348 15.10 10.47 38.23
CA LEU A 348 14.78 9.06 38.13
C LEU A 348 13.28 8.85 38.28
N LEU A 349 12.66 8.16 37.33
CA LEU A 349 11.24 7.83 37.36
C LEU A 349 11.09 6.34 37.69
N THR A 350 10.51 6.05 38.85
CA THR A 350 10.31 4.68 39.33
C THR A 350 8.82 4.36 39.48
N GLY A 351 8.48 3.15 39.85
CA GLY A 351 7.13 2.65 40.08
C GLY A 351 6.96 1.22 39.56
N ASP A 352 5.89 0.55 39.94
CA ASP A 352 5.61 -0.82 39.55
C ASP A 352 5.40 -0.98 38.05
N SER A 353 5.52 -2.24 37.56
CA SER A 353 5.20 -2.52 36.15
C SER A 353 3.71 -2.23 35.90
N GLY A 354 3.42 -1.48 34.84
CA GLY A 354 2.03 -1.10 34.50
C GLY A 354 1.53 0.22 35.10
N THR A 355 2.30 0.96 35.91
CA THR A 355 1.94 2.29 36.43
C THR A 355 1.91 3.39 35.37
N GLY A 356 2.36 3.10 34.15
CA GLY A 356 2.27 4.05 33.03
C GLY A 356 3.52 4.88 32.76
N LYS A 357 4.71 4.49 33.25
CA LYS A 357 5.99 5.19 33.02
C LYS A 357 6.26 5.47 31.54
N THR A 358 6.27 4.42 30.73
CA THR A 358 6.44 4.54 29.25
C THR A 358 5.28 5.34 28.62
N THR A 359 4.06 5.22 29.17
CA THR A 359 2.92 6.01 28.70
C THR A 359 3.13 7.50 28.95
N LEU A 360 3.65 7.87 30.12
CA LEU A 360 4.02 9.26 30.42
C LEU A 360 5.03 9.79 29.38
N PHE A 361 6.06 9.01 29.04
CA PHE A 361 7.02 9.41 28.00
C PHE A 361 6.34 9.61 26.63
N LYS A 362 5.43 8.71 26.23
CA LYS A 362 4.67 8.86 24.98
C LYS A 362 3.78 10.11 24.99
N VAL A 363 3.25 10.49 26.16
CA VAL A 363 2.49 11.73 26.35
C VAL A 363 3.38 12.96 26.23
N LEU A 364 4.55 12.97 26.88
CA LEU A 364 5.52 14.06 26.81
C LEU A 364 6.07 14.25 25.37
N LEU A 365 6.16 13.17 24.60
CA LEU A 365 6.54 13.19 23.20
C LEU A 365 5.37 13.58 22.25
N GLY A 366 4.19 13.88 22.78
CA GLY A 366 3.01 14.22 21.98
C GLY A 366 2.42 13.05 21.16
N LYS A 367 2.86 11.80 21.43
CA LYS A 367 2.38 10.59 20.73
C LYS A 367 1.02 10.10 21.22
N ILE A 368 0.61 10.49 22.40
CA ILE A 368 -0.69 10.17 23.00
C ILE A 368 -1.38 11.49 23.37
N LYS A 369 -2.64 11.65 22.95
CA LYS A 369 -3.44 12.83 23.28
C LYS A 369 -3.80 12.85 24.75
N LEU A 370 -3.76 14.04 25.37
CA LEU A 370 -4.23 14.28 26.72
C LEU A 370 -5.76 14.11 26.80
N HIS A 371 -6.23 13.50 27.88
CA HIS A 371 -7.64 13.56 28.29
C HIS A 371 -7.91 14.85 29.09
N THR A 372 -7.05 15.14 30.08
CA THR A 372 -7.07 16.40 30.84
C THR A 372 -5.64 16.86 31.12
N GLY A 373 -5.51 18.12 31.54
CA GLY A 373 -4.26 18.70 32.01
C GLY A 373 -3.49 19.46 30.94
N THR A 374 -2.32 19.96 31.32
CA THR A 374 -1.44 20.75 30.46
C THR A 374 0.02 20.30 30.60
N ILE A 375 0.76 20.41 29.52
CA ILE A 375 2.20 20.18 29.44
C ILE A 375 2.83 21.43 28.86
N ASN A 376 3.75 22.04 29.59
CA ASN A 376 4.46 23.23 29.16
C ASN A 376 5.96 22.96 29.13
N PHE A 377 6.57 23.16 27.97
CA PHE A 377 8.00 23.12 27.78
C PHE A 377 8.54 24.53 27.61
N LYS A 378 9.70 24.81 28.23
CA LYS A 378 10.40 26.07 28.05
C LYS A 378 11.80 25.82 27.51
N ASN A 379 12.26 26.70 26.64
CA ASN A 379 13.66 26.68 26.17
C ASN A 379 14.60 27.26 27.24
N LYS A 380 15.90 27.23 26.97
CA LYS A 380 16.95 27.76 27.86
C LYS A 380 16.81 29.28 28.17
N TYR A 381 16.02 30.00 27.39
CA TYR A 381 15.74 31.43 27.59
C TYR A 381 14.41 31.67 28.33
N GLY A 382 13.73 30.61 28.79
CA GLY A 382 12.46 30.68 29.51
C GLY A 382 11.22 30.86 28.63
N ALA A 383 11.36 30.88 27.31
CA ALA A 383 10.22 31.00 26.39
C ALA A 383 9.49 29.66 26.22
N ASP A 384 8.15 29.72 26.16
CA ASP A 384 7.30 28.53 25.97
C ASP A 384 7.44 27.94 24.58
N ILE A 385 7.52 26.61 24.49
CA ILE A 385 7.59 25.84 23.25
C ILE A 385 6.28 25.03 23.10
N LYS A 386 5.58 25.21 21.98
CA LYS A 386 4.42 24.37 21.66
C LYS A 386 4.82 22.92 21.54
N ILE A 387 4.04 21.99 22.09
CA ILE A 387 4.36 20.54 22.15
C ILE A 387 4.70 19.93 20.78
N ASN A 388 4.07 20.40 19.70
CA ASN A 388 4.34 19.94 18.34
C ASN A 388 5.64 20.50 17.73
N LYS A 389 6.31 21.46 18.41
CA LYS A 389 7.63 22.01 18.02
C LYS A 389 8.76 21.60 18.95
N VAL A 390 8.46 20.73 19.93
CA VAL A 390 9.43 20.25 20.89
C VAL A 390 10.31 19.16 20.27
N LYS A 391 11.62 19.28 20.42
CA LYS A 391 12.62 18.27 20.04
C LYS A 391 13.21 17.65 21.31
N ILE A 392 12.79 16.43 21.63
CA ILE A 392 13.27 15.65 22.76
C ILE A 392 13.99 14.42 22.25
N ARG A 393 15.17 14.13 22.76
CA ARG A 393 15.85 12.85 22.54
C ARG A 393 15.15 11.76 23.34
N TYR A 394 14.77 10.70 22.68
CA TYR A 394 14.11 9.56 23.31
C TYR A 394 14.85 8.26 23.02
N ILE A 395 15.23 7.57 24.07
CA ILE A 395 15.79 6.22 24.02
C ILE A 395 14.68 5.28 24.47
N PRO A 396 14.09 4.51 23.54
CA PRO A 396 13.04 3.54 23.88
C PRO A 396 13.64 2.28 24.53
N GLN A 397 12.80 1.54 25.24
CA GLN A 397 13.13 0.25 25.84
C GLN A 397 13.65 -0.75 24.79
N ASP A 398 13.00 -0.82 23.61
CA ASP A 398 13.47 -1.60 22.48
C ASP A 398 14.22 -0.69 21.49
N PRO A 399 15.56 -0.84 21.37
CA PRO A 399 16.38 -0.01 20.50
C PRO A 399 16.06 -0.19 19.03
N ILE A 400 15.71 0.89 18.34
CA ILE A 400 15.48 0.89 16.89
C ILE A 400 16.78 1.21 16.16
N LEU A 401 17.22 0.29 15.30
CA LEU A 401 18.41 0.41 14.47
C LEU A 401 18.04 0.29 12.98
N PHE A 402 18.91 0.81 12.13
CA PHE A 402 18.77 0.78 10.67
C PHE A 402 19.78 -0.19 10.05
N PRO A 403 19.48 -0.83 8.91
CA PRO A 403 20.35 -1.78 8.21
C PRO A 403 21.51 -1.04 7.50
N ASP A 404 22.32 -0.34 8.29
CA ASP A 404 23.47 0.44 7.83
C ASP A 404 24.64 0.29 8.83
N SER A 405 25.74 1.01 8.63
CA SER A 405 26.90 0.98 9.51
C SER A 405 26.55 1.46 10.93
N ILE A 406 27.32 1.03 11.91
CA ILE A 406 27.22 1.52 13.30
C ILE A 406 27.43 3.04 13.35
N GLU A 407 28.40 3.56 12.59
CA GLU A 407 28.64 5.00 12.46
C GLU A 407 27.40 5.76 12.01
N ASN A 408 26.74 5.27 10.94
CA ASN A 408 25.52 5.90 10.42
C ASN A 408 24.33 5.76 11.39
N ASN A 409 24.26 4.67 12.14
CA ASN A 409 23.26 4.48 13.19
C ASN A 409 23.47 5.44 14.37
N ILE A 410 24.70 5.77 14.72
CA ILE A 410 25.02 6.75 15.77
C ILE A 410 24.76 8.18 15.28
N THR A 411 25.26 8.52 14.08
CA THR A 411 25.17 9.88 13.53
C THR A 411 23.81 10.22 12.94
N MET A 412 22.93 9.25 12.80
CA MET A 412 21.66 9.38 12.03
C MET A 412 21.92 9.97 10.64
N PHE A 413 22.91 9.43 9.94
CA PHE A 413 23.33 9.82 8.59
C PHE A 413 23.87 11.26 8.46
N ASN A 414 24.13 11.96 9.58
CA ASN A 414 24.70 13.29 9.56
C ASN A 414 26.23 13.21 9.44
N SER A 415 26.76 13.53 8.25
CA SER A 415 28.20 13.47 7.98
C SER A 415 29.05 14.41 8.86
N LYS A 416 28.47 15.53 9.34
CA LYS A 416 29.18 16.49 10.21
C LYS A 416 29.53 15.92 11.59
N LEU A 417 28.83 14.87 12.03
CA LEU A 417 29.04 14.24 13.34
C LEU A 417 30.07 13.11 13.31
N LYS A 418 30.50 12.65 12.14
CA LYS A 418 31.38 11.48 12.01
C LYS A 418 32.67 11.59 12.83
N ASN A 419 33.28 12.76 12.83
CA ASN A 419 34.55 12.99 13.55
C ASN A 419 34.42 12.90 15.09
N LYS A 420 33.19 13.07 15.61
CA LYS A 420 32.89 13.01 17.05
C LYS A 420 32.52 11.60 17.53
N VAL A 421 32.24 10.65 16.63
CA VAL A 421 31.68 9.32 16.97
C VAL A 421 32.58 8.56 17.94
N LEU A 422 33.93 8.61 17.75
CA LEU A 422 34.86 7.89 18.57
C LEU A 422 34.85 8.36 20.03
N ASP A 423 34.69 9.66 20.29
CA ASP A 423 34.65 10.21 21.64
C ASP A 423 33.41 9.69 22.39
N TYR A 424 32.22 9.76 21.73
CA TYR A 424 30.99 9.26 22.34
C TYR A 424 30.97 7.72 22.49
N VAL A 425 31.62 6.97 21.59
CA VAL A 425 31.79 5.52 21.72
C VAL A 425 32.60 5.16 22.96
N LYS A 426 33.66 5.96 23.29
CA LYS A 426 34.42 5.82 24.54
C LYS A 426 33.57 6.17 25.76
N ASP A 427 32.80 7.24 25.68
CA ASP A 427 31.96 7.72 26.78
C ASP A 427 30.90 6.70 27.21
N ILE A 428 30.37 5.92 26.30
CA ILE A 428 29.39 4.86 26.58
C ILE A 428 30.02 3.48 26.77
N SER A 429 31.33 3.38 26.97
CA SER A 429 32.07 2.12 27.16
C SER A 429 31.82 1.10 26.04
N PHE A 430 31.80 1.56 24.78
CA PHE A 430 31.54 0.72 23.61
C PHE A 430 32.78 0.44 22.75
N GLU A 431 33.91 1.07 23.05
CA GLU A 431 35.14 0.96 22.26
C GLU A 431 35.65 -0.49 22.17
N SER A 432 35.63 -1.24 23.28
CA SER A 432 36.06 -2.64 23.33
C SER A 432 35.23 -3.56 22.45
N ASP A 433 33.93 -3.27 22.33
CA ASP A 433 33.01 -4.00 21.44
C ASP A 433 33.31 -3.69 19.97
N ILE A 434 33.50 -2.40 19.64
CA ILE A 434 33.80 -1.94 18.27
C ILE A 434 35.12 -2.53 17.77
N ARG A 435 36.15 -2.62 18.61
CA ARG A 435 37.46 -3.23 18.25
C ARG A 435 37.35 -4.72 17.88
N LYS A 436 36.38 -5.44 18.42
CA LYS A 436 36.11 -6.86 18.11
C LYS A 436 35.32 -7.07 16.83
N MET A 437 34.75 -6.01 16.25
CA MET A 437 33.95 -6.11 15.04
C MET A 437 34.80 -6.06 13.77
N PRO A 438 34.49 -6.85 12.72
CA PRO A 438 35.37 -7.00 11.55
C PRO A 438 35.75 -5.69 10.85
N LEU A 439 34.83 -4.73 10.81
CA LEU A 439 34.98 -3.42 10.15
C LEU A 439 34.83 -2.25 11.14
N GLY A 440 34.94 -2.51 12.46
CA GLY A 440 34.78 -1.50 13.49
C GLY A 440 33.47 -0.72 13.34
N LEU A 441 33.52 0.61 13.36
CA LEU A 441 32.37 1.49 13.17
C LEU A 441 31.67 1.36 11.79
N LYS A 442 32.38 0.86 10.77
CA LYS A 442 31.84 0.63 9.43
C LYS A 442 31.10 -0.71 9.30
N THR A 443 31.05 -1.51 10.38
CA THR A 443 30.29 -2.77 10.40
C THR A 443 28.82 -2.50 10.13
N LYS A 444 28.27 -3.11 9.06
CA LYS A 444 26.85 -3.02 8.72
C LYS A 444 26.02 -3.93 9.61
N LEU A 445 24.91 -3.41 10.10
CA LEU A 445 23.99 -4.15 10.95
C LEU A 445 23.06 -5.04 10.10
N ASN A 446 22.94 -6.30 10.50
CA ASN A 446 21.96 -7.22 9.95
C ASN A 446 20.80 -7.39 10.95
N LEU A 447 19.66 -6.77 10.65
CA LEU A 447 18.50 -6.79 11.54
C LEU A 447 17.75 -8.12 11.57
N GLN A 448 17.95 -8.96 10.55
CA GLN A 448 17.29 -10.29 10.47
C GLN A 448 18.09 -11.36 11.24
N LYS A 449 19.43 -11.37 11.10
CA LYS A 449 20.32 -12.35 11.74
C LYS A 449 21.00 -11.83 13.00
N LEU A 450 20.64 -10.63 13.46
CA LEU A 450 21.13 -9.97 14.68
C LEU A 450 22.63 -10.22 14.92
N ASN A 451 23.48 -9.58 14.12
CA ASN A 451 24.95 -9.70 14.25
C ASN A 451 25.55 -8.88 15.41
N ILE A 452 24.70 -8.33 16.30
CA ILE A 452 25.06 -7.60 17.51
C ILE A 452 24.17 -8.01 18.69
N SER A 453 24.73 -7.96 19.91
CA SER A 453 24.02 -8.29 21.15
C SER A 453 23.02 -7.20 21.57
N GLY A 454 22.09 -7.53 22.50
CA GLY A 454 21.16 -6.58 23.08
C GLY A 454 21.85 -5.38 23.73
N GLY A 455 22.90 -5.60 24.51
CA GLY A 455 23.67 -4.54 25.13
C GLY A 455 24.40 -3.66 24.10
N GLN A 456 24.92 -4.23 23.02
CA GLN A 456 25.56 -3.46 21.95
C GLN A 456 24.51 -2.59 21.23
N ARG A 457 23.27 -3.08 21.03
CA ARG A 457 22.16 -2.28 20.48
C ARG A 457 21.85 -1.08 21.37
N GLN A 458 21.74 -1.28 22.69
CA GLN A 458 21.52 -0.20 23.64
C GLN A 458 22.65 0.82 23.62
N LYS A 459 23.92 0.38 23.60
CA LYS A 459 25.09 1.27 23.50
C LYS A 459 25.06 2.13 22.23
N ILE A 460 24.66 1.58 21.05
CA ILE A 460 24.54 2.37 19.82
C ILE A 460 23.49 3.48 19.97
N VAL A 461 22.32 3.19 20.56
CA VAL A 461 21.25 4.18 20.72
C VAL A 461 21.60 5.22 21.80
N LEU A 462 22.34 4.83 22.84
CA LEU A 462 22.89 5.77 23.83
C LEU A 462 23.91 6.72 23.17
N ALA A 463 24.88 6.21 22.38
CA ALA A 463 25.79 7.05 21.61
C ALA A 463 25.07 8.01 20.68
N ARG A 464 24.03 7.51 19.98
CA ARG A 464 23.15 8.32 19.14
C ARG A 464 22.52 9.47 19.93
N ALA A 465 21.99 9.19 21.12
CA ALA A 465 21.38 10.23 21.94
C ALA A 465 22.43 11.25 22.45
N CYS A 466 23.64 10.85 22.74
CA CYS A 466 24.68 11.75 23.28
C CYS A 466 25.33 12.62 22.20
N ILE A 467 25.51 12.12 20.96
CA ILE A 467 26.20 12.86 19.89
C ILE A 467 25.39 14.01 19.30
N HIS A 468 24.07 13.95 19.44
CA HIS A 468 23.15 15.01 18.98
C HIS A 468 22.91 15.99 20.14
N ASP A 469 23.47 17.17 20.09
CA ASP A 469 23.45 18.21 21.14
C ASP A 469 22.04 18.83 21.36
N ASP A 470 21.15 18.11 22.05
CA ASP A 470 19.84 18.62 22.49
C ASP A 470 19.82 18.65 24.03
N ASP A 471 19.11 19.59 24.62
CA ASP A 471 19.16 19.86 26.06
C ASP A 471 18.30 18.89 26.92
N PHE A 472 17.42 18.06 26.30
CA PHE A 472 16.47 17.22 27.02
C PHE A 472 16.45 15.77 26.52
N ILE A 473 16.60 14.80 27.44
CA ILE A 473 16.69 13.37 27.12
C ILE A 473 15.67 12.58 27.96
N LEU A 474 14.88 11.75 27.32
CA LEU A 474 14.07 10.72 27.96
C LEU A 474 14.67 9.34 27.71
N ILE A 475 14.90 8.55 28.74
CA ILE A 475 15.50 7.21 28.65
C ILE A 475 14.56 6.19 29.29
N ASP A 476 14.06 5.28 28.49
CA ASP A 476 13.16 4.20 28.92
C ASP A 476 13.95 2.89 28.98
N GLU A 477 14.42 2.51 30.17
CA GLU A 477 15.22 1.30 30.42
C GLU A 477 16.46 1.15 29.51
N GLY A 478 17.09 2.24 29.12
CA GLY A 478 18.14 2.26 28.10
C GLY A 478 19.43 1.50 28.44
N THR A 479 19.56 0.93 29.65
CA THR A 479 20.71 0.17 30.10
C THR A 479 20.38 -1.25 30.59
N SER A 480 19.16 -1.71 30.42
CA SER A 480 18.67 -2.99 30.96
C SER A 480 19.43 -4.23 30.45
N ALA A 481 20.02 -4.18 29.25
CA ALA A 481 20.81 -5.25 28.65
C ALA A 481 22.33 -5.02 28.76
N ILE A 482 22.77 -4.00 29.49
CA ILE A 482 24.18 -3.66 29.72
C ILE A 482 24.59 -4.16 31.11
N ASP A 483 25.83 -4.62 31.26
CA ASP A 483 26.33 -5.05 32.56
C ASP A 483 26.39 -3.88 33.56
N LYS A 484 26.32 -4.21 34.88
CA LYS A 484 26.21 -3.21 35.94
C LYS A 484 27.40 -2.22 35.99
N LYS A 485 28.64 -2.69 35.72
CA LYS A 485 29.81 -1.84 35.74
C LYS A 485 29.80 -0.83 34.60
N ALA A 486 29.54 -1.30 33.37
CA ALA A 486 29.40 -0.42 32.21
C ALA A 486 28.20 0.54 32.36
N THR A 487 27.08 0.06 32.94
CA THR A 487 25.93 0.93 33.26
C THR A 487 26.32 2.07 34.18
N LEU A 488 27.04 1.79 35.28
CA LEU A 488 27.49 2.82 36.20
C LEU A 488 28.42 3.86 35.55
N ASP A 489 29.37 3.39 34.73
CA ASP A 489 30.29 4.27 34.00
C ASP A 489 29.55 5.17 33.01
N ILE A 490 28.55 4.62 32.29
CA ILE A 490 27.69 5.36 31.38
C ILE A 490 26.86 6.40 32.13
N LEU A 491 26.22 6.01 33.25
CA LEU A 491 25.42 6.91 34.07
C LEU A 491 26.26 8.07 34.61
N LYS A 492 27.43 7.80 35.18
CA LYS A 492 28.35 8.84 35.68
C LYS A 492 28.66 9.88 34.60
N LYS A 493 28.90 9.47 33.36
CA LYS A 493 29.20 10.39 32.26
C LYS A 493 27.96 11.12 31.77
N LEU A 494 26.84 10.41 31.58
CA LEU A 494 25.57 10.97 31.08
C LEU A 494 25.00 12.01 32.08
N LEU A 495 25.00 11.69 33.38
CA LEU A 495 24.43 12.54 34.40
C LEU A 495 25.34 13.72 34.80
N ASN A 496 26.64 13.65 34.53
CA ASN A 496 27.54 14.80 34.64
C ASN A 496 27.45 15.80 33.47
N SER A 497 26.61 15.50 32.46
CA SER A 497 26.39 16.38 31.32
C SER A 497 25.42 17.54 31.66
N PRO A 498 25.37 18.63 30.87
CA PRO A 498 24.46 19.75 31.13
C PRO A 498 22.99 19.42 30.76
N TYR A 499 22.73 18.24 30.24
CA TYR A 499 21.39 17.87 29.76
C TYR A 499 20.38 17.67 30.89
N THR A 500 19.12 18.00 30.65
CA THR A 500 18.00 17.56 31.49
C THR A 500 17.68 16.12 31.15
N VAL A 501 17.62 15.23 32.13
CA VAL A 501 17.45 13.79 31.92
C VAL A 501 16.28 13.29 32.77
N ILE A 502 15.33 12.59 32.14
CA ILE A 502 14.37 11.75 32.87
C ILE A 502 14.65 10.30 32.49
N PHE A 503 15.01 9.50 33.47
CA PHE A 503 15.40 8.12 33.29
C PHE A 503 14.40 7.18 33.97
N ILE A 504 13.87 6.23 33.22
CA ILE A 504 13.10 5.10 33.78
C ILE A 504 14.08 3.95 33.97
N ALA A 505 14.22 3.47 35.20
CA ALA A 505 15.06 2.32 35.51
C ALA A 505 14.31 1.27 36.33
N HIS A 506 14.72 0.01 36.09
CA HIS A 506 14.47 -1.11 36.96
C HIS A 506 15.80 -1.70 37.41
N ASN A 507 15.88 -2.11 38.68
CA ASN A 507 17.06 -2.82 39.23
C ASN A 507 18.36 -1.99 39.33
N PHE A 508 18.30 -0.69 39.64
CA PHE A 508 19.45 0.08 40.01
C PHE A 508 19.90 -0.26 41.46
N ASN A 509 21.20 -0.14 41.76
CA ASN A 509 21.72 -0.22 43.10
C ASN A 509 21.80 1.19 43.73
N ASP A 510 22.08 1.27 45.05
CA ASP A 510 22.10 2.53 45.77
C ASP A 510 23.14 3.53 45.20
N GLU A 511 24.28 3.05 44.68
CA GLU A 511 25.27 3.90 44.02
C GLU A 511 24.74 4.56 42.76
N MET A 512 23.93 3.83 41.98
CA MET A 512 23.28 4.36 40.76
C MET A 512 22.16 5.35 41.12
N TYR A 513 21.38 5.06 42.16
CA TYR A 513 20.34 5.97 42.66
C TYR A 513 20.94 7.31 43.10
N SER A 514 22.06 7.30 43.78
CA SER A 514 22.73 8.52 44.30
C SER A 514 23.23 9.48 43.22
N LEU A 515 23.27 9.06 41.96
CA LEU A 515 23.68 9.89 40.83
C LEU A 515 22.55 10.84 40.34
N PHE A 516 21.31 10.64 40.74
CA PHE A 516 20.19 11.46 40.34
C PHE A 516 19.89 12.54 41.40
N ASP A 517 19.41 13.70 40.92
CA ASP A 517 19.06 14.81 41.81
C ASP A 517 17.82 14.49 42.65
N ARG A 518 16.86 13.74 42.09
CA ARG A 518 15.68 13.24 42.79
C ARG A 518 15.01 12.07 42.08
N GLU A 519 14.23 11.36 42.87
CA GLU A 519 13.31 10.31 42.39
C GLU A 519 11.86 10.81 42.32
N ILE A 520 11.15 10.36 41.32
CA ILE A 520 9.67 10.51 41.20
C ILE A 520 9.07 9.12 41.11
N HIS A 521 8.30 8.73 42.11
CA HIS A 521 7.64 7.43 42.14
C HIS A 521 6.23 7.52 41.57
N LEU A 522 5.91 6.70 40.55
CA LEU A 522 4.55 6.56 40.01
C LEU A 522 3.83 5.40 40.71
N VAL A 523 2.61 5.68 41.16
CA VAL A 523 1.75 4.74 41.90
C VAL A 523 0.61 4.23 40.99
#